data_8308f0ca631f77ddbf414bed75f01444
#
_entry.id   8308f0ca631f77ddbf414bed75f01444
#
_cell.length_a   1.000
_cell.length_b   1.000
_cell.length_c   1.000
_cell.angle_alpha   90.00
_cell.angle_beta   90.00
_cell.angle_gamma   90.00
#
_symmetry.space_group_name_H-M   'P 1'
#
loop_
_entity.id
_entity.type
_entity.pdbx_description
1 polymer ?
#
loop_
_entity_poly.entity_id
_entity_poly.type
_entity_poly.pdbx_seq_one_letter_code
_entity_poly.pdbx_strand_id
1 'polypeptide(L)'
;GEMGDHHVGLQSRLMSQALRKLTSSISNTNTMMIFINQIRMKIGVMFGSPETTSGGNALKFYSSVRMDIRRIGAIKDKDEIIGNSTRVKVVKNKVAPPFKVVEFDLMYGKGISKMGELVDLGSKADIIEKSGAWYAYKGEKIGQGRENAKTYLAQNPKVAAEIELAIREKAGVIQKKIEGNPLDPEKAAKDQIEDPKAEKKEEVVPTKKN
;
A
#
# COMPACT_ATOMS: atom_id res chain seq x y z
N GLY A 1 2.52 32.23 -26.66
CA GLY A 1 1.60 31.63 -27.61
C GLY A 1 0.22 32.23 -27.44
N GLU A 2 -0.50 32.40 -28.50
CA GLU A 2 -1.89 32.88 -28.44
C GLU A 2 -2.81 31.84 -27.81
N MET A 3 -3.94 32.29 -27.21
CA MET A 3 -4.99 31.44 -26.64
C MET A 3 -5.60 30.59 -27.76
N GLY A 4 -5.11 29.38 -27.96
CA GLY A 4 -5.52 28.49 -29.03
C GLY A 4 -4.40 27.62 -29.60
N ASP A 5 -3.15 27.97 -29.34
CA ASP A 5 -1.99 27.18 -29.76
C ASP A 5 -2.03 25.81 -29.06
N HIS A 6 -2.36 24.77 -29.81
CA HIS A 6 -2.30 23.40 -29.37
C HIS A 6 -0.83 22.98 -29.12
N HIS A 7 -0.33 23.19 -27.92
CA HIS A 7 0.96 22.66 -27.51
C HIS A 7 0.87 21.15 -27.31
N VAL A 8 0.84 20.43 -28.43
CA VAL A 8 0.80 18.97 -28.45
C VAL A 8 2.00 18.41 -27.66
N GLY A 9 1.71 17.74 -26.57
CA GLY A 9 2.74 17.07 -25.76
C GLY A 9 3.52 17.95 -24.79
N LEU A 10 3.19 19.24 -24.62
CA LEU A 10 3.89 20.13 -23.68
C LEU A 10 3.88 19.55 -22.25
N GLN A 11 2.74 19.12 -21.75
CA GLN A 11 2.62 18.51 -20.42
C GLN A 11 3.48 17.24 -20.30
N SER A 12 3.53 16.42 -21.34
CA SER A 12 4.36 15.19 -21.34
C SER A 12 5.86 15.51 -21.31
N ARG A 13 6.29 16.56 -22.03
CA ARG A 13 7.69 17.00 -22.03
C ARG A 13 8.08 17.57 -20.69
N LEU A 14 7.25 18.46 -20.13
CA LEU A 14 7.45 19.04 -18.78
C LEU A 14 7.52 17.96 -17.71
N MET A 15 6.59 16.98 -17.74
CA MET A 15 6.59 15.87 -16.81
C MET A 15 7.86 15.03 -16.91
N SER A 16 8.33 14.74 -18.13
CA SER A 16 9.56 13.99 -18.34
C SER A 16 10.80 14.71 -17.82
N GLN A 17 10.87 16.01 -18.03
CA GLN A 17 11.98 16.85 -17.53
C GLN A 17 11.92 16.97 -15.98
N ALA A 18 10.75 17.20 -15.41
CA ALA A 18 10.55 17.31 -13.98
C ALA A 18 10.94 16.01 -13.27
N LEU A 19 10.45 14.86 -13.74
CA LEU A 19 10.75 13.57 -13.13
C LEU A 19 12.23 13.22 -13.18
N ARG A 20 12.93 13.59 -14.26
CA ARG A 20 14.38 13.39 -14.38
C ARG A 20 15.14 14.17 -13.28
N LYS A 21 14.77 15.42 -13.04
CA LYS A 21 15.37 16.26 -11.98
C LYS A 21 14.98 15.77 -10.59
N LEU A 22 13.70 15.44 -10.39
CA LEU A 22 13.17 15.03 -9.10
C LEU A 22 13.74 13.69 -8.62
N THR A 23 14.05 12.75 -9.53
CA THR A 23 14.56 11.43 -9.16
C THR A 23 15.83 11.52 -8.32
N SER A 24 16.80 12.33 -8.72
CA SER A 24 18.03 12.55 -7.96
C SER A 24 17.75 13.20 -6.61
N SER A 25 16.92 14.24 -6.58
CA SER A 25 16.58 14.96 -5.33
C SER A 25 15.85 14.05 -4.33
N ILE A 26 14.86 13.26 -4.81
CA ILE A 26 14.10 12.31 -3.99
C ILE A 26 15.02 11.24 -3.39
N SER A 27 15.94 10.71 -4.19
CA SER A 27 16.90 9.70 -3.73
C SER A 27 17.82 10.26 -2.65
N ASN A 28 18.39 11.45 -2.88
CA ASN A 28 19.33 12.06 -1.92
C ASN A 28 18.69 12.46 -0.60
N THR A 29 17.39 12.78 -0.61
CA THR A 29 16.65 13.22 0.59
C THR A 29 15.84 12.11 1.26
N ASN A 30 15.91 10.88 0.77
CA ASN A 30 15.08 9.76 1.24
C ASN A 30 13.60 10.12 1.36
N THR A 31 13.09 10.90 0.39
CA THR A 31 11.73 11.41 0.39
C THR A 31 10.81 10.49 -0.39
N MET A 32 9.61 10.24 0.13
CA MET A 32 8.53 9.59 -0.63
C MET A 32 7.71 10.67 -1.35
N MET A 33 7.58 10.55 -2.68
CA MET A 33 6.74 11.44 -3.48
C MET A 33 5.51 10.69 -4.01
N ILE A 34 4.33 11.27 -3.80
CA ILE A 34 3.06 10.72 -4.24
C ILE A 34 2.46 11.65 -5.31
N PHE A 35 2.22 11.09 -6.50
CA PHE A 35 1.54 11.77 -7.59
C PHE A 35 0.07 11.33 -7.63
N ILE A 36 -0.84 12.29 -7.52
CA ILE A 36 -2.27 12.09 -7.70
C ILE A 36 -2.61 12.50 -9.13
N ASN A 37 -3.21 11.58 -9.89
CA ASN A 37 -3.52 11.81 -11.29
C ASN A 37 -4.93 11.38 -11.63
N GLN A 38 -5.60 12.14 -12.49
CA GLN A 38 -6.92 11.81 -13.00
C GLN A 38 -6.84 10.86 -14.19
N ILE A 39 -7.86 10.00 -14.33
CA ILE A 39 -8.05 9.15 -15.48
C ILE A 39 -8.74 9.97 -16.57
N ARG A 40 -8.26 9.82 -17.79
CA ARG A 40 -8.82 10.40 -19.00
C ARG A 40 -9.13 9.28 -19.98
N MET A 41 -10.13 9.51 -20.82
CA MET A 41 -10.49 8.59 -21.89
C MET A 41 -9.88 9.09 -23.21
N LYS A 42 -9.20 8.20 -23.92
CA LYS A 42 -8.74 8.47 -25.28
C LYS A 42 -9.88 8.20 -26.26
N ILE A 43 -10.14 9.15 -27.14
CA ILE A 43 -11.12 9.01 -28.21
C ILE A 43 -10.51 8.15 -29.32
N GLY A 44 -11.32 7.28 -29.96
CA GLY A 44 -10.92 6.50 -31.13
C GLY A 44 -10.08 5.23 -30.84
N VAL A 45 -10.02 4.78 -29.59
CA VAL A 45 -9.35 3.50 -29.26
C VAL A 45 -10.34 2.35 -29.50
N MET A 46 -10.13 1.60 -30.59
CA MET A 46 -10.96 0.43 -30.93
C MET A 46 -10.55 -0.84 -30.18
N PHE A 47 -9.28 -0.96 -29.80
CA PHE A 47 -8.73 -2.14 -29.10
C PHE A 47 -7.93 -1.73 -27.86
N GLY A 48 -8.04 -2.51 -26.79
CA GLY A 48 -7.36 -2.26 -25.51
C GLY A 48 -8.11 -1.29 -24.61
N SER A 49 -7.45 -0.82 -23.54
CA SER A 49 -8.07 0.12 -22.60
C SER A 49 -7.95 1.55 -23.14
N PRO A 50 -9.09 2.26 -23.29
CA PRO A 50 -9.08 3.67 -23.68
C PRO A 50 -8.57 4.58 -22.56
N GLU A 51 -8.41 4.07 -21.34
CA GLU A 51 -8.03 4.86 -20.19
C GLU A 51 -6.56 5.28 -20.24
N THR A 52 -6.32 6.53 -19.95
CA THR A 52 -4.98 7.12 -19.86
C THR A 52 -4.92 8.13 -18.72
N THR A 53 -3.71 8.53 -18.36
CA THR A 53 -3.46 9.58 -17.38
C THR A 53 -2.92 10.82 -18.06
N SER A 54 -3.16 12.00 -17.49
CA SER A 54 -2.54 13.24 -17.96
C SER A 54 -1.01 13.21 -17.76
N GLY A 55 -0.27 14.01 -18.52
CA GLY A 55 1.20 14.10 -18.39
C GLY A 55 2.01 13.02 -19.12
N GLY A 56 1.37 12.25 -20.01
CA GLY A 56 2.03 11.23 -20.84
C GLY A 56 2.43 9.97 -20.09
N ASN A 57 3.43 9.25 -20.62
CA ASN A 57 3.83 7.95 -20.08
C ASN A 57 4.96 8.00 -19.05
N ALA A 58 5.59 9.17 -18.83
CA ALA A 58 6.78 9.27 -17.98
C ALA A 58 6.55 8.73 -16.56
N LEU A 59 5.45 9.11 -15.90
CA LEU A 59 5.09 8.59 -14.58
C LEU A 59 4.97 7.07 -14.54
N LYS A 60 4.51 6.43 -15.62
CA LYS A 60 4.39 4.97 -15.68
C LYS A 60 5.75 4.28 -15.58
N PHE A 61 6.81 4.90 -16.12
CA PHE A 61 8.16 4.36 -16.06
C PHE A 61 8.86 4.69 -14.74
N TYR A 62 8.80 5.95 -14.32
CA TYR A 62 9.49 6.42 -13.10
C TYR A 62 8.90 5.87 -11.80
N SER A 63 7.59 5.71 -11.70
CA SER A 63 6.95 5.23 -10.47
C SER A 63 7.42 3.83 -10.05
N SER A 64 7.70 3.67 -8.76
CA SER A 64 7.97 2.35 -8.15
C SER A 64 6.68 1.58 -7.89
N VAL A 65 5.65 2.27 -7.44
CA VAL A 65 4.31 1.72 -7.18
C VAL A 65 3.28 2.54 -7.94
N ARG A 66 2.29 1.87 -8.53
CA ARG A 66 1.11 2.50 -9.13
C ARG A 66 -0.15 1.81 -8.63
N MET A 67 -1.08 2.62 -8.19
CA MET A 67 -2.38 2.17 -7.70
C MET A 67 -3.49 2.80 -8.54
N ASP A 68 -4.48 2.00 -8.90
CA ASP A 68 -5.73 2.44 -9.53
C ASP A 68 -6.80 2.42 -8.45
N ILE A 69 -7.42 3.58 -8.21
CA ILE A 69 -8.43 3.77 -7.17
C ILE A 69 -9.77 4.03 -7.84
N ARG A 70 -10.78 3.22 -7.49
CA ARG A 70 -12.13 3.29 -8.05
C ARG A 70 -13.18 3.29 -6.96
N ARG A 71 -14.16 4.16 -7.11
CA ARG A 71 -15.43 4.03 -6.39
C ARG A 71 -16.21 2.88 -7.01
N ILE A 72 -16.64 1.91 -6.21
CA ILE A 72 -17.43 0.75 -6.66
C ILE A 72 -18.88 0.77 -6.17
N GLY A 73 -19.20 1.60 -5.17
CA GLY A 73 -20.56 1.74 -4.66
C GLY A 73 -20.71 2.94 -3.74
N ALA A 74 -21.93 3.29 -3.44
CA ALA A 74 -22.30 4.26 -2.42
C ALA A 74 -22.72 3.52 -1.15
N ILE A 75 -22.27 4.00 0.00
CA ILE A 75 -22.73 3.53 1.31
C ILE A 75 -23.82 4.48 1.75
N LYS A 76 -24.99 3.92 2.03
CA LYS A 76 -26.17 4.67 2.44
C LYS A 76 -26.54 4.31 3.88
N ASP A 77 -26.97 5.32 4.60
CA ASP A 77 -27.72 5.16 5.85
C ASP A 77 -29.11 5.73 5.60
N LYS A 78 -30.12 4.83 5.54
CA LYS A 78 -31.46 5.15 5.06
C LYS A 78 -31.40 5.77 3.67
N ASP A 79 -31.76 7.05 3.52
CA ASP A 79 -31.77 7.77 2.24
C ASP A 79 -30.52 8.62 2.00
N GLU A 80 -29.65 8.76 2.99
CA GLU A 80 -28.45 9.60 2.92
C GLU A 80 -27.21 8.81 2.51
N ILE A 81 -26.39 9.37 1.60
CA ILE A 81 -25.10 8.78 1.22
C ILE A 81 -24.04 9.25 2.22
N ILE A 82 -23.57 8.33 3.06
CA ILE A 82 -22.61 8.58 4.13
C ILE A 82 -21.18 8.19 3.77
N GLY A 83 -20.97 7.55 2.63
CA GLY A 83 -19.65 7.12 2.21
C GLY A 83 -19.64 6.43 0.86
N ASN A 84 -18.46 5.93 0.49
CA ASN A 84 -18.24 5.18 -0.72
C ASN A 84 -17.50 3.88 -0.43
N SER A 85 -17.93 2.79 -1.04
CA SER A 85 -17.10 1.60 -1.16
C SER A 85 -16.07 1.82 -2.27
N THR A 86 -14.82 1.60 -1.95
CA THR A 86 -13.66 1.94 -2.78
C THR A 86 -12.81 0.71 -3.03
N ARG A 87 -12.39 0.54 -4.28
CA ARG A 87 -11.45 -0.51 -4.70
C ARG A 87 -10.12 0.10 -5.07
N VAL A 88 -9.04 -0.46 -4.56
CA VAL A 88 -7.66 -0.13 -4.94
C VAL A 88 -7.01 -1.36 -5.57
N LYS A 89 -6.50 -1.20 -6.78
CA LYS A 89 -5.72 -2.22 -7.48
C LYS A 89 -4.28 -1.76 -7.64
N VAL A 90 -3.34 -2.54 -7.17
CA VAL A 90 -1.91 -2.29 -7.40
C VAL A 90 -1.55 -2.76 -8.80
N VAL A 91 -1.43 -1.83 -9.74
CA VAL A 91 -1.18 -2.13 -11.18
C VAL A 91 0.30 -2.23 -11.53
N LYS A 92 1.18 -1.69 -10.68
CA LYS A 92 2.64 -1.83 -10.76
C LYS A 92 3.23 -1.79 -9.37
N ASN A 93 4.19 -2.67 -9.11
CA ASN A 93 4.96 -2.66 -7.88
C ASN A 93 6.37 -3.22 -8.17
N LYS A 94 7.41 -2.45 -7.82
CA LYS A 94 8.82 -2.84 -7.98
C LYS A 94 9.41 -3.43 -6.69
N VAL A 95 8.72 -3.28 -5.56
CA VAL A 95 9.23 -3.65 -4.23
C VAL A 95 8.49 -4.84 -3.61
N ALA A 96 7.37 -5.27 -4.21
CA ALA A 96 6.58 -6.43 -3.78
C ALA A 96 5.76 -6.96 -4.97
N PRO A 97 5.15 -8.17 -4.88
CA PRO A 97 4.27 -8.70 -5.91
C PRO A 97 3.11 -7.75 -6.24
N PRO A 98 2.92 -7.38 -7.52
CA PRO A 98 1.85 -6.50 -7.97
C PRO A 98 0.50 -7.23 -8.08
N PHE A 99 -0.51 -6.52 -8.59
CA PHE A 99 -1.86 -6.99 -8.94
C PHE A 99 -2.75 -7.38 -7.76
N LYS A 100 -2.36 -7.05 -6.54
CA LYS A 100 -3.24 -7.17 -5.38
C LYS A 100 -4.38 -6.16 -5.48
N VAL A 101 -5.57 -6.59 -5.04
CA VAL A 101 -6.78 -5.77 -4.99
C VAL A 101 -7.27 -5.76 -3.56
N VAL A 102 -7.62 -4.57 -3.08
CA VAL A 102 -8.27 -4.36 -1.78
C VAL A 102 -9.52 -3.51 -1.97
N GLU A 103 -10.53 -3.79 -1.17
CA GLU A 103 -11.78 -3.02 -1.12
C GLU A 103 -12.03 -2.60 0.31
N PHE A 104 -12.44 -1.36 0.49
CA PHE A 104 -12.73 -0.80 1.80
C PHE A 104 -13.79 0.29 1.71
N ASP A 105 -14.40 0.58 2.86
CA ASP A 105 -15.38 1.64 3.01
C ASP A 105 -14.70 2.96 3.38
N LEU A 106 -14.93 4.00 2.58
CA LEU A 106 -14.49 5.37 2.84
C LEU A 106 -15.68 6.19 3.32
N MET A 107 -15.73 6.50 4.60
CA MET A 107 -16.80 7.26 5.23
C MET A 107 -16.53 8.76 5.14
N TYR A 108 -17.54 9.55 4.78
CA TYR A 108 -17.37 11.00 4.70
C TYR A 108 -17.07 11.61 6.08
N GLY A 109 -16.08 12.49 6.11
CA GLY A 109 -15.61 13.14 7.34
C GLY A 109 -14.88 12.25 8.35
N LYS A 110 -14.87 10.91 8.15
CA LYS A 110 -14.23 9.95 9.08
C LYS A 110 -13.07 9.19 8.45
N GLY A 111 -13.00 9.12 7.10
CA GLY A 111 -11.98 8.36 6.40
C GLY A 111 -12.29 6.87 6.27
N ILE A 112 -11.25 6.04 6.21
CA ILE A 112 -11.39 4.58 6.04
C ILE A 112 -12.02 3.95 7.29
N SER A 113 -13.04 3.11 7.07
CA SER A 113 -13.77 2.40 8.14
C SER A 113 -12.95 1.21 8.67
N LYS A 114 -12.02 1.47 9.60
CA LYS A 114 -11.17 0.43 10.20
C LYS A 114 -11.97 -0.74 10.78
N MET A 115 -13.06 -0.46 11.51
CA MET A 115 -13.89 -1.51 12.12
C MET A 115 -14.59 -2.35 11.04
N GLY A 116 -15.01 -1.74 9.93
CA GLY A 116 -15.57 -2.47 8.80
C GLY A 116 -14.56 -3.42 8.19
N GLU A 117 -13.32 -2.97 8.00
CA GLU A 117 -12.24 -3.84 7.50
C GLU A 117 -11.93 -5.00 8.44
N LEU A 118 -11.90 -4.77 9.75
CA LEU A 118 -11.67 -5.83 10.74
C LEU A 118 -12.76 -6.92 10.65
N VAL A 119 -14.04 -6.53 10.50
CA VAL A 119 -15.14 -7.49 10.32
C VAL A 119 -14.98 -8.26 9.02
N ASP A 120 -14.70 -7.59 7.91
CA ASP A 120 -14.63 -8.21 6.58
C ASP A 120 -13.39 -9.10 6.45
N LEU A 121 -12.22 -8.61 6.85
CA LEU A 121 -10.98 -9.38 6.80
C LEU A 121 -10.95 -10.49 7.84
N GLY A 122 -11.49 -10.24 9.03
CA GLY A 122 -11.64 -11.25 10.08
C GLY A 122 -12.51 -12.42 9.65
N SER A 123 -13.62 -12.11 8.97
CA SER A 123 -14.50 -13.15 8.41
C SER A 123 -13.84 -13.91 7.25
N LYS A 124 -13.14 -13.22 6.34
CA LYS A 124 -12.39 -13.86 5.25
C LYS A 124 -11.25 -14.74 5.75
N ALA A 125 -10.69 -14.39 6.89
CA ALA A 125 -9.59 -15.10 7.51
C ALA A 125 -10.07 -16.17 8.53
N ASP A 126 -11.38 -16.43 8.66
CA ASP A 126 -11.97 -17.35 9.64
C ASP A 126 -11.52 -17.07 11.09
N ILE A 127 -11.24 -15.81 11.39
CA ILE A 127 -10.96 -15.31 12.74
C ILE A 127 -12.26 -14.88 13.42
N ILE A 128 -13.13 -14.22 12.64
CA ILE A 128 -14.51 -13.93 13.01
C ILE A 128 -15.40 -14.98 12.34
N GLU A 129 -16.12 -15.71 13.14
CA GLU A 129 -17.09 -16.72 12.69
C GLU A 129 -18.32 -15.99 12.13
N LYS A 130 -18.76 -16.38 10.93
CA LYS A 130 -19.98 -15.87 10.33
C LYS A 130 -20.97 -17.01 10.11
N SER A 131 -22.09 -16.97 10.83
CA SER A 131 -23.19 -17.94 10.68
C SER A 131 -24.47 -17.17 10.28
N GLY A 132 -24.83 -17.26 9.00
CA GLY A 132 -25.93 -16.49 8.44
C GLY A 132 -25.71 -14.98 8.63
N ALA A 133 -26.60 -14.31 9.37
CA ALA A 133 -26.48 -12.90 9.69
C ALA A 133 -25.63 -12.61 10.94
N TRP A 134 -25.23 -13.62 11.70
CA TRP A 134 -24.53 -13.46 12.97
C TRP A 134 -23.01 -13.52 12.78
N TYR A 135 -22.35 -12.63 13.53
CA TYR A 135 -20.89 -12.59 13.67
C TYR A 135 -20.53 -12.98 15.09
N ALA A 136 -19.53 -13.84 15.26
CA ALA A 136 -19.01 -14.26 16.56
C ALA A 136 -17.48 -14.25 16.58
N TYR A 137 -16.90 -14.03 17.74
CA TYR A 137 -15.47 -14.09 17.97
C TYR A 137 -15.20 -14.89 19.24
N LYS A 138 -14.37 -15.95 19.16
CA LYS A 138 -14.08 -16.87 20.28
C LYS A 138 -15.36 -17.42 20.95
N GLY A 139 -16.38 -17.71 20.13
CA GLY A 139 -17.67 -18.22 20.62
C GLY A 139 -18.65 -17.17 21.15
N GLU A 140 -18.24 -15.91 21.33
CA GLU A 140 -19.10 -14.82 21.73
C GLU A 140 -19.71 -14.09 20.52
N LYS A 141 -21.03 -13.84 20.57
CA LYS A 141 -21.73 -13.09 19.54
C LYS A 141 -21.35 -11.63 19.60
N ILE A 142 -20.77 -11.09 18.53
CA ILE A 142 -20.36 -9.70 18.42
C ILE A 142 -21.36 -8.82 17.66
N GLY A 143 -22.36 -9.41 17.00
CA GLY A 143 -23.44 -8.67 16.37
C GLY A 143 -24.22 -9.44 15.33
N GLN A 144 -25.47 -9.04 15.16
CA GLN A 144 -26.30 -9.47 14.04
C GLN A 144 -26.18 -8.44 12.91
N GLY A 145 -25.60 -8.84 11.79
CA GLY A 145 -25.27 -7.96 10.68
C GLY A 145 -23.93 -7.23 10.86
N ARG A 146 -23.38 -6.79 9.74
CA ARG A 146 -22.06 -6.15 9.66
C ARG A 146 -22.00 -4.86 10.48
N GLU A 147 -23.05 -4.04 10.46
CA GLU A 147 -23.06 -2.74 11.13
C GLU A 147 -23.06 -2.90 12.67
N ASN A 148 -23.80 -3.88 13.20
CA ASN A 148 -23.79 -4.17 14.63
C ASN A 148 -22.43 -4.72 15.08
N ALA A 149 -21.80 -5.59 14.29
CA ALA A 149 -20.44 -6.07 14.55
C ALA A 149 -19.41 -4.92 14.55
N LYS A 150 -19.50 -3.96 13.60
CA LYS A 150 -18.67 -2.74 13.60
C LYS A 150 -18.86 -1.91 14.86
N THR A 151 -20.11 -1.71 15.29
CA THR A 151 -20.45 -0.96 16.50
C THR A 151 -19.88 -1.64 17.74
N TYR A 152 -20.02 -2.96 17.82
CA TYR A 152 -19.44 -3.75 18.92
C TYR A 152 -17.93 -3.58 19.01
N LEU A 153 -17.22 -3.71 17.86
CA LEU A 153 -15.76 -3.54 17.83
C LEU A 153 -15.32 -2.11 18.17
N ALA A 154 -16.12 -1.10 17.80
CA ALA A 154 -15.85 0.29 18.18
C ALA A 154 -15.98 0.52 19.69
N GLN A 155 -16.92 -0.17 20.35
CA GLN A 155 -17.13 -0.10 21.80
C GLN A 155 -16.13 -0.98 22.57
N ASN A 156 -15.53 -1.99 21.93
CA ASN A 156 -14.60 -2.95 22.54
C ASN A 156 -13.22 -2.90 21.88
N PRO A 157 -12.42 -1.84 22.13
CA PRO A 157 -11.14 -1.63 21.43
C PRO A 157 -10.11 -2.73 21.71
N LYS A 158 -10.17 -3.41 22.85
CA LYS A 158 -9.30 -4.55 23.17
C LYS A 158 -9.57 -5.73 22.22
N VAL A 159 -10.85 -6.08 22.02
CA VAL A 159 -11.26 -7.14 21.09
C VAL A 159 -10.88 -6.79 19.65
N ALA A 160 -11.08 -5.53 19.26
CA ALA A 160 -10.69 -5.05 17.93
C ALA A 160 -9.17 -5.16 17.72
N ALA A 161 -8.34 -4.85 18.71
CA ALA A 161 -6.89 -4.99 18.65
C ALA A 161 -6.43 -6.46 18.56
N GLU A 162 -7.07 -7.37 19.30
CA GLU A 162 -6.80 -8.80 19.21
C GLU A 162 -7.11 -9.35 17.81
N ILE A 163 -8.26 -8.98 17.25
CA ILE A 163 -8.67 -9.39 15.91
C ILE A 163 -7.70 -8.82 14.86
N GLU A 164 -7.31 -7.54 15.00
CA GLU A 164 -6.33 -6.93 14.09
C GLU A 164 -5.00 -7.68 14.12
N LEU A 165 -4.50 -8.02 15.31
CA LEU A 165 -3.25 -8.76 15.46
C LEU A 165 -3.35 -10.14 14.79
N ALA A 166 -4.43 -10.88 15.05
CA ALA A 166 -4.65 -12.19 14.46
C ALA A 166 -4.75 -12.14 12.92
N ILE A 167 -5.42 -11.11 12.37
CA ILE A 167 -5.48 -10.89 10.92
C ILE A 167 -4.08 -10.64 10.35
N ARG A 168 -3.27 -9.79 10.99
CA ARG A 168 -1.91 -9.45 10.55
C ARG A 168 -0.97 -10.66 10.61
N GLU A 169 -1.08 -11.47 11.65
CA GLU A 169 -0.33 -12.73 11.80
C GLU A 169 -0.70 -13.71 10.68
N LYS A 170 -2.00 -13.93 10.45
CA LYS A 170 -2.49 -14.85 9.40
C LYS A 170 -2.12 -14.37 8.00
N ALA A 171 -2.07 -13.04 7.79
CA ALA A 171 -1.63 -12.43 6.54
C ALA A 171 -0.10 -12.41 6.34
N GLY A 172 0.69 -12.87 7.31
CA GLY A 172 2.15 -12.86 7.26
C GLY A 172 2.78 -11.46 7.33
N VAL A 173 2.01 -10.46 7.74
CA VAL A 173 2.49 -9.06 7.89
C VAL A 173 3.30 -8.89 9.17
N ILE A 174 2.97 -9.66 10.20
CA ILE A 174 3.71 -9.75 11.47
C ILE A 174 4.08 -11.21 11.65
N GLN A 175 5.37 -11.51 11.68
CA GLN A 175 5.84 -12.81 12.13
C GLN A 175 5.65 -12.89 13.65
N LYS A 176 5.09 -13.99 14.16
CA LYS A 176 5.17 -14.27 15.60
C LYS A 176 6.64 -14.20 15.98
N LYS A 177 7.00 -13.35 16.96
CA LYS A 177 8.28 -13.48 17.65
C LYS A 177 8.35 -14.93 18.15
N ILE A 178 9.17 -15.74 17.51
CA ILE A 178 9.58 -17.00 18.09
C ILE A 178 10.33 -16.58 19.35
N GLU A 179 9.82 -16.97 20.50
CA GLU A 179 10.51 -16.74 21.79
C GLU A 179 11.92 -17.31 21.65
N GLY A 180 12.91 -16.43 21.55
CA GLY A 180 14.32 -16.82 21.40
C GLY A 180 15.15 -15.99 20.43
N ASN A 181 14.58 -15.07 19.64
CA ASN A 181 15.40 -14.18 18.82
C ASN A 181 15.00 -12.71 19.06
N PRO A 182 15.62 -12.03 20.03
CA PRO A 182 15.39 -10.61 20.25
C PRO A 182 16.06 -9.87 19.08
N LEU A 183 15.25 -9.37 18.14
CA LEU A 183 15.65 -8.22 17.33
C LEU A 183 15.61 -7.00 18.27
N ASP A 184 16.63 -6.91 19.12
CA ASP A 184 16.90 -5.76 19.94
C ASP A 184 17.42 -4.67 19.02
N PRO A 185 16.73 -3.53 18.86
CA PRO A 185 17.22 -2.45 18.00
C PRO A 185 18.58 -1.92 18.46
N GLU A 186 18.96 -2.10 19.72
CA GLU A 186 20.29 -1.80 20.23
C GLU A 186 21.40 -2.78 19.77
N LYS A 187 21.05 -4.04 19.46
CA LYS A 187 22.02 -4.99 18.89
C LYS A 187 22.25 -4.76 17.41
N ALA A 188 21.23 -4.40 16.65
CA ALA A 188 21.40 -4.06 15.25
C ALA A 188 22.26 -2.80 15.04
N ALA A 189 22.31 -1.90 16.03
CA ALA A 189 23.18 -0.74 16.00
C ALA A 189 24.66 -1.06 16.40
N LYS A 190 24.90 -2.11 17.17
CA LYS A 190 26.27 -2.52 17.57
C LYS A 190 26.96 -3.37 16.52
N ASP A 191 26.23 -4.21 15.79
CA ASP A 191 26.80 -5.05 14.72
C ASP A 191 27.20 -4.26 13.45
N GLN A 192 26.84 -2.98 13.36
CA GLN A 192 27.26 -2.08 12.27
C GLN A 192 28.53 -1.28 12.59
N ILE A 193 29.12 -1.42 13.78
CA ILE A 193 30.29 -0.65 14.21
C ILE A 193 31.58 -1.52 14.29
N GLU A 194 31.51 -2.83 14.11
CA GLU A 194 32.69 -3.65 13.96
C GLU A 194 33.17 -3.70 12.52
N ASP A 195 34.05 -2.78 12.15
CA ASP A 195 34.88 -2.84 10.95
C ASP A 195 35.74 -4.12 10.99
N PRO A 196 35.73 -4.99 9.97
CA PRO A 196 36.69 -6.07 9.87
C PRO A 196 38.03 -5.46 9.53
N LYS A 197 38.94 -5.49 10.51
CA LYS A 197 40.37 -5.19 10.34
C LYS A 197 40.91 -5.94 9.13
N ALA A 198 41.42 -5.18 8.17
CA ALA A 198 42.18 -5.66 7.05
C ALA A 198 43.44 -6.43 7.51
N GLU A 199 43.43 -7.73 7.36
CA GLU A 199 44.65 -8.51 7.35
C GLU A 199 45.40 -8.27 6.05
N LYS A 200 46.45 -7.45 6.12
CA LYS A 200 47.48 -7.37 5.08
C LYS A 200 48.26 -8.68 5.08
N LYS A 201 48.06 -9.54 4.12
CA LYS A 201 49.02 -10.57 3.75
C LYS A 201 50.11 -9.93 2.88
N GLU A 202 51.31 -9.86 3.41
CA GLU A 202 52.52 -9.59 2.65
C GLU A 202 52.81 -10.81 1.76
N GLU A 203 52.74 -10.56 0.44
CA GLU A 203 53.17 -11.54 -0.55
C GLU A 203 54.66 -11.33 -0.84
N VAL A 204 55.46 -12.27 -0.35
CA VAL A 204 56.91 -12.33 -0.59
C VAL A 204 57.15 -12.81 -2.01
N VAL A 205 57.73 -11.96 -2.84
CA VAL A 205 58.19 -12.28 -4.20
C VAL A 205 59.57 -12.91 -4.12
N PRO A 206 59.85 -14.12 -4.65
CA PRO A 206 61.17 -14.66 -4.73
C PRO A 206 61.90 -14.11 -5.95
N THR A 207 62.97 -13.40 -5.72
CA THR A 207 63.99 -13.02 -6.69
C THR A 207 64.68 -14.27 -7.28
N LYS A 208 64.57 -14.50 -8.57
CA LYS A 208 65.46 -15.38 -9.33
C LYS A 208 66.66 -14.59 -9.84
N LYS A 209 67.85 -15.03 -9.39
CA LYS A 209 69.12 -14.75 -10.04
C LYS A 209 69.27 -15.68 -11.27
N ASN A 210 69.51 -15.15 -12.37
CA ASN A 210 70.62 -15.33 -13.35
C ASN A 210 70.27 -14.53 -14.60
#